data_d32384d1b7d7dbdb9ef85e91957a3964
#
_entry.id   d32384d1b7d7dbdb9ef85e91957a3964
#
_cell.length_a   1.000
_cell.length_b   1.000
_cell.length_c   1.000
_cell.angle_alpha   90.00
_cell.angle_beta   90.00
_cell.angle_gamma   90.00
#
_symmetry.space_group_name_H-M   'P 1'
#
loop_
_entity.id
_entity.type
_entity.pdbx_description
1 polymer ?
#
loop_
_entity_poly.entity_id
_entity_poly.type
_entity_poly.pdbx_seq_one_letter_code
_entity_poly.pdbx_strand_id
1 'polypeptide(L)'
;MIKYSQDIRVETVENSGNIEGRISKNIVLTPAEMLERASMFNIITLPSGSRIKEHPHIDDAEIYYILEGEAEVTDNGRTAIMRAGDVMFTGNGDCHSIANHSGKDVKFLACILH
;
A
#
# COMPACT_ATOMS: atom_id res chain seq x y z
N MET A 1 -11.15 7.31 -20.04
CA MET A 1 -9.70 7.44 -20.19
C MET A 1 -9.08 6.05 -20.08
N ILE A 2 -8.17 5.74 -20.98
CA ILE A 2 -7.39 4.50 -20.91
C ILE A 2 -5.93 4.90 -20.68
N LYS A 3 -5.26 4.26 -19.72
CA LYS A 3 -3.83 4.44 -19.48
C LYS A 3 -3.16 3.09 -19.70
N TYR A 4 -2.20 3.03 -20.60
CA TYR A 4 -1.46 1.80 -20.88
C TYR A 4 -0.34 1.61 -19.86
N SER A 5 0.04 0.37 -19.61
CA SER A 5 1.06 0.03 -18.60
C SER A 5 2.39 0.74 -18.83
N GLN A 6 2.76 0.96 -20.10
CA GLN A 6 4.00 1.66 -20.46
C GLN A 6 4.01 3.14 -20.02
N ASP A 7 2.83 3.72 -19.76
CA ASP A 7 2.67 5.12 -19.35
C ASP A 7 2.52 5.26 -17.83
N ILE A 8 2.56 4.16 -17.09
CA ILE A 8 2.48 4.18 -15.64
C ILE A 8 3.86 4.48 -15.05
N ARG A 9 3.94 5.55 -14.26
CA ARG A 9 5.17 5.97 -13.62
C ARG A 9 5.47 5.06 -12.43
N VAL A 10 6.76 4.71 -12.28
CA VAL A 10 7.27 3.95 -11.13
C VAL A 10 8.16 4.85 -10.30
N GLU A 11 7.95 4.88 -9.00
CA GLU A 11 8.78 5.57 -8.02
C GLU A 11 9.32 4.58 -7.00
N THR A 12 10.55 4.80 -6.55
CA THR A 12 11.17 4.04 -5.47
C THR A 12 11.40 4.94 -4.28
N VAL A 13 11.08 4.45 -3.08
CA VAL A 13 11.30 5.16 -1.81
C VAL A 13 12.14 4.27 -0.91
N GLU A 14 13.21 4.84 -0.34
CA GLU A 14 14.10 4.12 0.59
C GLU A 14 14.22 4.90 1.90
N ASN A 15 13.99 4.21 3.03
CA ASN A 15 14.24 4.72 4.38
C ASN A 15 13.80 6.17 4.58
N SER A 16 12.59 6.48 4.15
CA SER A 16 12.02 7.84 4.22
C SER A 16 10.59 7.77 4.71
N GLY A 17 10.22 8.70 5.59
CA GLY A 17 8.88 8.75 6.17
C GLY A 17 8.56 7.44 6.91
N ASN A 18 7.43 6.83 6.55
CA ASN A 18 7.00 5.58 7.15
C ASN A 18 7.68 4.34 6.55
N ILE A 19 8.57 4.50 5.57
CA ILE A 19 9.21 3.38 4.88
C ILE A 19 10.50 3.01 5.58
N GLU A 20 10.61 1.76 6.04
CA GLU A 20 11.86 1.13 6.44
C GLU A 20 12.24 0.10 5.38
N GLY A 21 13.48 0.19 4.89
CA GLY A 21 13.92 -0.54 3.72
C GLY A 21 13.48 0.17 2.46
N ARG A 22 12.87 -0.54 1.52
CA ARG A 22 12.54 0.01 0.21
C ARG A 22 11.16 -0.45 -0.26
N ILE A 23 10.46 0.44 -0.95
CA ILE A 23 9.26 0.08 -1.71
C ILE A 23 9.36 0.62 -3.13
N SER A 24 8.70 -0.05 -4.07
CA SER A 24 8.40 0.48 -5.40
C SER A 24 6.92 0.78 -5.49
N LYS A 25 6.57 1.90 -6.12
CA LYS A 25 5.17 2.30 -6.35
C LYS A 25 4.94 2.42 -7.84
N ASN A 26 4.05 1.63 -8.38
CA ASN A 26 3.49 1.89 -9.70
C ASN A 26 2.30 2.83 -9.47
N ILE A 27 2.42 4.08 -9.89
CA ILE A 27 1.36 5.07 -9.75
C ILE A 27 0.38 4.86 -10.89
N VAL A 28 -0.62 4.02 -10.64
CA VAL A 28 -1.57 3.59 -11.68
C VAL A 28 -2.47 4.73 -12.10
N LEU A 29 -3.02 5.43 -11.12
CA LEU A 29 -3.81 6.64 -11.34
C LEU A 29 -3.32 7.75 -10.40
N THR A 30 -3.26 8.96 -10.93
CA THR A 30 -2.94 10.14 -10.12
C THR A 30 -4.20 10.70 -9.45
N PRO A 31 -4.05 11.48 -8.38
CA PRO A 31 -5.21 12.13 -7.76
C PRO A 31 -6.04 12.97 -8.75
N ALA A 32 -5.37 13.73 -9.62
CA ALA A 32 -6.06 14.54 -10.61
C ALA A 32 -6.88 13.71 -11.60
N GLU A 33 -6.36 12.57 -12.04
CA GLU A 33 -7.07 11.64 -12.91
C GLU A 33 -8.32 11.06 -12.24
N MET A 34 -8.30 10.95 -10.92
CA MET A 34 -9.44 10.46 -10.13
C MET A 34 -10.37 11.59 -9.66
N LEU A 35 -10.23 12.76 -10.22
CA LEU A 35 -11.03 13.94 -9.87
C LEU A 35 -10.94 14.28 -8.37
N GLU A 36 -9.76 14.06 -7.79
CA GLU A 36 -9.46 14.30 -6.37
C GLU A 36 -10.33 13.49 -5.39
N ARG A 37 -11.02 12.45 -5.86
CA ARG A 37 -11.86 11.60 -4.99
C ARG A 37 -11.07 10.51 -4.28
N ALA A 38 -9.86 10.27 -4.74
CA ALA A 38 -8.88 9.42 -4.09
C ALA A 38 -7.51 10.09 -4.24
N SER A 39 -6.64 9.89 -3.27
CA SER A 39 -5.29 10.48 -3.30
C SER A 39 -4.22 9.47 -3.67
N MET A 40 -4.55 8.19 -3.70
CA MET A 40 -3.61 7.14 -4.08
C MET A 40 -4.36 5.99 -4.74
N PHE A 41 -3.80 5.49 -5.83
CA PHE A 41 -4.20 4.24 -6.48
C PHE A 41 -2.94 3.64 -7.08
N ASN A 42 -2.20 2.91 -6.27
CA ASN A 42 -0.87 2.41 -6.61
C ASN A 42 -0.78 0.90 -6.44
N ILE A 43 0.05 0.28 -7.27
CA ILE A 43 0.55 -1.07 -6.98
C ILE A 43 1.88 -0.90 -6.27
N ILE A 44 1.97 -1.40 -5.04
CA ILE A 44 3.18 -1.33 -4.23
C ILE A 44 3.85 -2.68 -4.23
N THR A 45 5.15 -2.69 -4.49
CA THR A 45 6.01 -3.86 -4.30
C THR A 45 6.83 -3.63 -3.03
N LEU A 46 6.67 -4.54 -2.08
CA LEU A 46 7.34 -4.52 -0.78
C LEU A 46 8.33 -5.67 -0.73
N PRO A 47 9.63 -5.39 -0.90
CA PRO A 47 10.66 -6.44 -0.85
C PRO A 47 10.78 -7.07 0.53
N SER A 48 11.35 -8.26 0.59
CA SER A 48 11.68 -8.94 1.84
C SER A 48 12.51 -8.02 2.74
N GLY A 49 12.17 -7.96 4.02
CA GLY A 49 12.85 -7.13 5.01
C GLY A 49 12.40 -5.68 5.04
N SER A 50 11.49 -5.28 4.17
CA SER A 50 10.97 -3.90 4.13
C SER A 50 9.60 -3.81 4.79
N ARG A 51 9.24 -2.61 5.22
CA ARG A 51 7.93 -2.38 5.83
C ARG A 51 7.48 -0.93 5.69
N ILE A 52 6.17 -0.75 5.79
CA ILE A 52 5.53 0.55 6.01
C ILE A 52 5.10 0.56 7.47
N LYS A 53 5.71 1.46 8.25
CA LYS A 53 5.48 1.55 9.70
C LYS A 53 4.06 1.95 10.03
N GLU A 54 3.64 1.66 11.24
CA GLU A 54 2.31 1.99 11.73
C GLU A 54 2.03 3.49 11.62
N HIS A 55 0.87 3.80 11.08
CA HIS A 55 0.38 5.18 10.93
C HIS A 55 -1.14 5.19 10.91
N PRO A 56 -1.77 6.31 11.34
CA PRO A 56 -3.22 6.43 11.34
C PRO A 56 -3.76 6.91 9.99
N HIS A 57 -5.03 6.59 9.73
CA HIS A 57 -5.82 7.18 8.66
C HIS A 57 -6.95 8.00 9.27
N ILE A 58 -6.72 9.33 9.35
CA ILE A 58 -7.66 10.33 9.90
C ILE A 58 -8.17 11.15 8.72
N ASP A 59 -9.49 11.32 8.62
CA ASP A 59 -10.16 12.04 7.54
C ASP A 59 -9.98 11.42 6.15
N ASP A 60 -9.38 10.25 6.07
CA ASP A 60 -9.29 9.44 4.86
C ASP A 60 -9.43 7.97 5.24
N ALA A 61 -9.39 7.10 4.23
CA ALA A 61 -9.38 5.66 4.45
C ALA A 61 -8.48 5.00 3.41
N GLU A 62 -7.82 3.92 3.77
CA GLU A 62 -6.95 3.19 2.86
C GLU A 62 -7.38 1.73 2.72
N ILE A 63 -7.30 1.25 1.50
CA ILE A 63 -7.51 -0.16 1.16
C ILE A 63 -6.17 -0.74 0.76
N TYR A 64 -5.80 -1.89 1.39
CA TYR A 64 -4.73 -2.75 0.91
C TYR A 64 -5.34 -4.04 0.41
N TYR A 65 -5.13 -4.36 -0.86
CA TYR A 65 -5.57 -5.61 -1.46
C TYR A 65 -4.35 -6.37 -1.95
N ILE A 66 -4.07 -7.54 -1.34
CA ILE A 66 -2.85 -8.30 -1.65
C ILE A 66 -3.02 -9.01 -2.99
N LEU A 67 -2.08 -8.78 -3.89
CA LEU A 67 -2.05 -9.38 -5.22
C LEU A 67 -1.12 -10.58 -5.30
N GLU A 68 0.03 -10.49 -4.62
CA GLU A 68 1.04 -11.56 -4.59
C GLU A 68 1.75 -11.58 -3.24
N GLY A 69 2.09 -12.77 -2.78
CA GLY A 69 2.93 -12.96 -1.59
C GLY A 69 2.15 -12.98 -0.30
N GLU A 70 2.89 -12.85 0.79
CA GLU A 70 2.39 -12.93 2.15
C GLU A 70 3.01 -11.82 2.99
N ALA A 71 2.20 -11.09 3.71
CA ALA A 71 2.63 -9.97 4.53
C ALA A 71 2.09 -10.06 5.94
N GLU A 72 2.85 -9.56 6.90
CA GLU A 72 2.37 -9.33 8.25
C GLU A 72 1.82 -7.91 8.34
N VAL A 73 0.60 -7.79 8.83
CA VAL A 73 -0.06 -6.49 8.99
C VAL A 73 -0.45 -6.28 10.44
N THR A 74 -0.58 -5.03 10.83
CA THR A 74 -1.31 -4.66 12.04
C THR A 74 -2.57 -3.91 11.60
N ASP A 75 -3.68 -4.25 12.23
CA ASP A 75 -4.97 -3.61 12.03
C ASP A 75 -5.44 -3.11 13.39
N ASN A 76 -5.24 -1.82 13.62
CA ASN A 76 -5.58 -1.15 14.86
C ASN A 76 -5.06 -1.92 16.09
N GLY A 77 -3.78 -2.27 16.05
CA GLY A 77 -3.08 -2.98 17.13
C GLY A 77 -3.14 -4.51 17.07
N ARG A 78 -3.92 -5.09 16.17
CA ARG A 78 -3.98 -6.56 16.00
C ARG A 78 -3.05 -6.98 14.87
N THR A 79 -2.22 -7.98 15.14
CA THR A 79 -1.32 -8.55 14.14
C THR A 79 -2.02 -9.69 13.40
N ALA A 80 -1.87 -9.72 12.09
CA ALA A 80 -2.43 -10.77 11.24
C ALA A 80 -1.52 -11.00 10.03
N ILE A 81 -1.72 -12.14 9.37
CA ILE A 81 -1.06 -12.46 8.10
C ILE A 81 -2.10 -12.31 6.98
N MET A 82 -1.73 -11.57 5.95
CA MET A 82 -2.54 -11.42 4.74
C MET A 82 -1.83 -12.09 3.57
N ARG A 83 -2.61 -12.75 2.74
CA ARG A 83 -2.14 -13.44 1.54
C ARG A 83 -2.88 -12.92 0.31
N ALA A 84 -2.44 -13.32 -0.86
CA ALA A 84 -3.09 -12.94 -2.12
C ALA A 84 -4.61 -13.17 -2.06
N GLY A 85 -5.38 -12.14 -2.41
CA GLY A 85 -6.82 -12.14 -2.34
C GLY A 85 -7.43 -11.57 -1.06
N ASP A 86 -6.60 -11.31 -0.03
CA ASP A 86 -7.08 -10.70 1.22
C ASP A 86 -7.09 -9.19 1.10
N VAL A 87 -8.03 -8.56 1.81
CA VAL A 87 -8.19 -7.10 1.83
C VAL A 87 -8.21 -6.56 3.25
N MET A 88 -7.55 -5.41 3.47
CA MET A 88 -7.62 -4.66 4.70
C MET A 88 -8.13 -3.26 4.41
N PHE A 89 -9.11 -2.83 5.16
CA PHE A 89 -9.65 -1.47 5.11
C PHE A 89 -9.30 -0.76 6.41
N THR A 90 -8.69 0.42 6.31
CA THR A 90 -8.28 1.22 7.47
C THR A 90 -8.81 2.64 7.32
N GLY A 91 -9.56 3.08 8.30
CA GLY A 91 -10.10 4.44 8.31
C GLY A 91 -10.64 4.77 9.68
N ASN A 92 -11.37 5.87 9.78
CA ASN A 92 -12.03 6.29 11.03
C ASN A 92 -11.03 6.46 12.20
N GLY A 93 -9.80 6.89 11.89
CA GLY A 93 -8.75 7.10 12.89
C GLY A 93 -7.95 5.86 13.26
N ASP A 94 -8.30 4.70 12.71
CA ASP A 94 -7.55 3.46 12.97
C ASP A 94 -6.14 3.53 12.39
N CYS A 95 -5.24 2.76 12.97
CA CYS A 95 -3.86 2.63 12.54
C CYS A 95 -3.63 1.31 11.82
N HIS A 96 -2.68 1.30 10.90
CA HIS A 96 -2.22 0.06 10.27
C HIS A 96 -0.73 0.09 9.95
N SER A 97 -0.19 -1.08 9.69
CA SER A 97 1.18 -1.29 9.17
C SER A 97 1.21 -2.51 8.27
N ILE A 98 2.25 -2.61 7.46
CA ILE A 98 2.50 -3.80 6.65
C ILE A 98 4.00 -4.06 6.58
N ALA A 99 4.40 -5.32 6.80
CA ALA A 99 5.80 -5.74 6.78
C ALA A 99 5.95 -7.04 5.99
N ASN A 100 7.06 -7.17 5.31
CA ASN A 100 7.38 -8.38 4.57
C ASN A 100 8.53 -9.13 5.26
N HIS A 101 8.19 -10.18 5.99
CA HIS A 101 9.15 -11.09 6.62
C HIS A 101 9.37 -12.36 5.80
N SER A 102 8.72 -12.46 4.63
CA SER A 102 8.87 -13.61 3.74
C SER A 102 10.16 -13.49 2.92
N GLY A 103 10.53 -14.54 2.21
CA GLY A 103 11.69 -14.52 1.32
C GLY A 103 11.38 -14.02 -0.09
N LYS A 104 10.17 -13.52 -0.35
CA LYS A 104 9.71 -13.09 -1.68
C LYS A 104 9.09 -11.70 -1.58
N ASP A 105 8.96 -11.03 -2.73
CA ASP A 105 8.26 -9.76 -2.79
C ASP A 105 6.78 -9.94 -2.46
N VAL A 106 6.21 -8.91 -1.84
CA VAL A 106 4.76 -8.76 -1.68
C VAL A 106 4.31 -7.64 -2.60
N LYS A 107 3.24 -7.89 -3.34
CA LYS A 107 2.59 -6.86 -4.17
C LYS A 107 1.17 -6.66 -3.71
N PHE A 108 0.78 -5.41 -3.57
CA PHE A 108 -0.57 -5.06 -3.16
C PHE A 108 -1.04 -3.76 -3.78
N LEU A 109 -2.34 -3.67 -4.00
CA LEU A 109 -3.00 -2.44 -4.40
C LEU A 109 -3.22 -1.61 -3.14
N ALA A 110 -2.78 -0.35 -3.18
CA ALA A 110 -3.05 0.64 -2.15
C ALA A 110 -3.92 1.73 -2.73
N CYS A 111 -5.07 1.96 -2.12
CA CYS A 111 -6.01 2.99 -2.53
C CYS A 111 -6.38 3.84 -1.32
N ILE A 112 -6.18 5.15 -1.41
CA ILE A 112 -6.59 6.09 -0.36
C ILE A 112 -7.79 6.89 -0.85
N LEU A 113 -8.89 6.77 -0.12
CA LEU A 113 -10.16 7.42 -0.40
C LEU A 113 -10.38 8.64 0.50
N HIS A 114 -11.07 9.60 -0.03
CA HIS A 114 -11.50 10.79 0.71
C HIS A 114 -13.01 10.90 0.80
#